data_900449ba244d0be0141101b68f48a1da
#
_entry.id   900449ba244d0be0141101b68f48a1da
#
_cell.length_a   1.000
_cell.length_b   1.000
_cell.length_c   1.000
_cell.angle_alpha   90.00
_cell.angle_beta   90.00
_cell.angle_gamma   90.00
#
_symmetry.space_group_name_H-M   'P 1'
#
loop_
_entity.id
_entity.type
_entity.pdbx_description
1 polymer ?
#
loop_
_entity_poly.entity_id
_entity_poly.type
_entity_poly.pdbx_seq_one_letter_code
_entity_poly.pdbx_strand_id
1 'polypeptide(L)'
;MRTMTDASTIPGNLDSTSDPRLASIGVHPIKSLAGLAPRKWWFGPRGPSFDRHWMLIDESGRFVSLRELPALARFRPSIIDFDPEATADRLPEIRIEHEESSFEFEPRRDGDSRSAVLWKADRVVIDEGEAAAVWFSSRLDRPVRLVRHQPELDPWTQSEPEADGATTGLSDGYPVLVATRATIAAAVGPLMSERRFRANLLIDGALAGAEDRWQRLRIGDLELELVKPCVRCVATTVDPETGERSGTEPLSTLARTRLWNGRPVMGWNTLVRNPGSVKVGDRIEILETRPTTDIVTEPF
;
A
#
# COMPACT_ATOMS: atom_id res chain seq x y z
N MET A 1 -60.31 -15.61 12.02
CA MET A 1 -59.28 -15.97 13.00
C MET A 1 -58.26 -16.82 12.25
N ARG A 2 -57.21 -16.22 11.68
CA ARG A 2 -56.10 -16.90 11.03
C ARG A 2 -54.85 -16.36 11.68
N THR A 3 -54.15 -17.24 12.33
CA THR A 3 -52.90 -17.07 13.03
C THR A 3 -51.77 -16.72 12.07
N MET A 4 -51.09 -15.62 12.32
CA MET A 4 -49.84 -15.23 11.69
C MET A 4 -48.76 -16.20 12.15
N THR A 5 -48.15 -16.89 11.21
CA THR A 5 -46.98 -17.70 11.43
C THR A 5 -45.69 -16.83 11.33
N ASP A 6 -44.93 -16.96 12.33
CA ASP A 6 -43.62 -16.44 12.66
C ASP A 6 -42.64 -16.51 11.48
N ALA A 7 -42.04 -15.38 11.14
CA ALA A 7 -40.92 -15.30 10.20
C ALA A 7 -39.65 -15.72 10.94
N SER A 8 -39.29 -16.98 10.76
CA SER A 8 -38.06 -17.54 11.28
C SER A 8 -36.85 -16.79 10.72
N THR A 9 -36.16 -16.10 11.60
CA THR A 9 -34.80 -15.60 11.48
C THR A 9 -33.89 -16.71 10.97
N ILE A 10 -33.35 -16.56 9.78
CA ILE A 10 -32.23 -17.41 9.32
C ILE A 10 -30.97 -16.87 9.98
N PRO A 11 -30.36 -17.58 10.91
CA PRO A 11 -29.01 -17.24 11.37
C PRO A 11 -28.05 -17.64 10.23
N GLY A 12 -27.57 -16.66 9.50
CA GLY A 12 -26.46 -16.85 8.59
C GLY A 12 -25.26 -17.41 9.36
N ASN A 13 -25.08 -18.71 9.26
CA ASN A 13 -23.96 -19.42 9.82
C ASN A 13 -22.69 -18.91 9.11
N LEU A 14 -21.89 -18.09 9.82
CA LEU A 14 -20.54 -17.67 9.41
C LEU A 14 -19.52 -18.79 9.71
N ASP A 15 -19.96 -20.05 9.59
CA ASP A 15 -19.16 -21.20 9.93
C ASP A 15 -18.22 -21.61 8.80
N SER A 16 -16.95 -21.42 9.14
CA SER A 16 -16.00 -22.51 9.32
C SER A 16 -15.48 -23.19 8.06
N THR A 17 -14.66 -22.47 7.26
CA THR A 17 -13.45 -23.07 6.66
C THR A 17 -12.41 -22.03 6.32
N SER A 18 -12.61 -20.76 6.62
CA SER A 18 -11.56 -19.78 6.42
C SER A 18 -10.65 -19.71 7.64
N ASP A 19 -9.38 -20.07 7.45
CA ASP A 19 -8.30 -19.79 8.39
C ASP A 19 -7.42 -18.71 7.74
N PRO A 20 -7.84 -17.41 7.80
CA PRO A 20 -7.15 -16.36 7.09
C PRO A 20 -5.74 -16.17 7.64
N ARG A 21 -4.77 -16.15 6.72
CA ARG A 21 -3.36 -16.01 7.01
C ARG A 21 -2.71 -14.94 6.19
N LEU A 22 -1.66 -14.35 6.73
CA LEU A 22 -0.81 -13.41 6.00
C LEU A 22 -0.05 -14.14 4.89
N ALA A 23 -0.43 -13.88 3.66
CA ALA A 23 0.16 -14.53 2.48
C ALA A 23 1.41 -13.80 1.98
N SER A 24 1.41 -12.47 2.03
CA SER A 24 2.60 -11.68 1.71
C SER A 24 2.60 -10.32 2.39
N ILE A 25 3.80 -9.79 2.58
CA ILE A 25 4.07 -8.44 3.06
C ILE A 25 4.61 -7.64 1.87
N GLY A 26 4.02 -6.47 1.59
CA GLY A 26 4.49 -5.57 0.54
C GLY A 26 5.07 -4.29 1.16
N VAL A 27 6.34 -4.02 0.88
CA VAL A 27 6.99 -2.77 1.29
C VAL A 27 7.50 -2.06 0.03
N HIS A 28 7.23 -0.78 -0.09
CA HIS A 28 7.58 0.01 -1.27
C HIS A 28 8.44 1.20 -0.85
N PRO A 29 9.73 1.02 -0.63
CA PRO A 29 10.58 2.05 -0.01
C PRO A 29 10.54 3.38 -0.77
N ILE A 30 10.58 3.31 -2.09
CA ILE A 30 10.54 4.49 -2.96
C ILE A 30 9.17 4.54 -3.65
N LYS A 31 8.46 5.66 -3.46
CA LYS A 31 7.15 5.88 -4.08
C LYS A 31 7.22 5.69 -5.59
N SER A 32 6.23 5.02 -6.16
CA SER A 32 6.10 4.69 -7.59
C SER A 32 7.03 3.59 -8.12
N LEU A 33 8.11 3.23 -7.44
CA LEU A 33 8.99 2.13 -7.83
C LEU A 33 8.39 0.76 -7.43
N ALA A 34 9.02 -0.33 -7.83
CA ALA A 34 8.66 -1.67 -7.41
C ALA A 34 8.69 -1.81 -5.87
N GLY A 35 8.00 -2.81 -5.36
CA GLY A 35 8.04 -3.18 -3.95
C GLY A 35 8.90 -4.40 -3.70
N LEU A 36 9.29 -4.58 -2.45
CA LEU A 36 9.90 -5.81 -1.93
C LEU A 36 8.86 -6.63 -1.15
N ALA A 37 9.10 -7.93 -1.02
CA ALA A 37 8.19 -8.86 -0.35
C ALA A 37 8.93 -9.63 0.77
N PRO A 38 9.22 -9.00 1.90
CA PRO A 38 9.93 -9.63 3.00
C PRO A 38 9.06 -10.69 3.68
N ARG A 39 9.71 -11.69 4.32
CA ARG A 39 8.99 -12.71 5.06
C ARG A 39 8.57 -12.26 6.47
N LYS A 40 9.23 -11.25 7.04
CA LYS A 40 8.94 -10.64 8.35
C LYS A 40 9.21 -9.14 8.25
N TRP A 41 8.35 -8.32 8.88
CA TRP A 41 8.52 -6.86 8.86
C TRP A 41 7.84 -6.20 10.06
N TRP A 42 8.42 -5.08 10.51
CA TRP A 42 7.85 -4.23 11.55
C TRP A 42 6.89 -3.19 10.98
N PHE A 43 5.76 -3.02 11.66
CA PHE A 43 4.75 -2.01 11.37
C PHE A 43 4.64 -1.05 12.56
N GLY A 44 5.06 0.19 12.35
CA GLY A 44 4.89 1.30 13.29
C GLY A 44 3.62 2.10 13.01
N PRO A 45 3.41 3.21 13.72
CA PRO A 45 2.22 4.07 13.53
C PRO A 45 2.05 4.59 12.10
N ARG A 46 3.13 4.73 11.35
CA ARG A 46 3.14 5.16 9.94
C ARG A 46 3.09 4.01 8.93
N GLY A 47 2.75 2.79 9.37
CA GLY A 47 2.73 1.59 8.54
C GLY A 47 4.06 0.82 8.56
N PRO A 48 4.35 0.03 7.52
CA PRO A 48 5.60 -0.74 7.44
C PRO A 48 6.82 0.19 7.49
N SER A 49 7.84 -0.20 8.23
CA SER A 49 9.10 0.57 8.26
C SER A 49 9.60 0.85 6.84
N PHE A 50 9.96 2.11 6.60
CA PHE A 50 10.46 2.61 5.31
C PHE A 50 9.49 2.52 4.11
N ASP A 51 8.25 2.18 4.30
CA ASP A 51 7.27 2.17 3.21
C ASP A 51 7.01 3.61 2.73
N ARG A 52 7.21 3.86 1.42
CA ARG A 52 7.11 5.18 0.78
C ARG A 52 7.89 6.25 1.55
N HIS A 53 9.09 5.91 1.99
CA HIS A 53 9.96 6.82 2.71
C HIS A 53 10.72 7.76 1.76
N TRP A 54 10.93 7.34 0.51
CA TRP A 54 11.54 8.11 -0.56
C TRP A 54 10.58 8.32 -1.72
N MET A 55 10.85 9.35 -2.52
CA MET A 55 10.22 9.59 -3.82
C MET A 55 11.16 10.29 -4.78
N LEU A 56 10.85 10.25 -6.06
CA LEU A 56 11.49 11.09 -7.06
C LEU A 56 10.68 12.39 -7.25
N ILE A 57 11.39 13.51 -7.39
CA ILE A 57 10.82 14.79 -7.77
C ILE A 57 11.46 15.29 -9.05
N ASP A 58 10.71 16.07 -9.84
CA ASP A 58 11.22 16.78 -11.01
C ASP A 58 11.88 18.12 -10.63
N GLU A 59 12.37 18.87 -11.62
CA GLU A 59 13.02 20.16 -11.43
C GLU A 59 12.10 21.23 -10.80
N SER A 60 10.79 21.08 -10.94
CA SER A 60 9.80 21.95 -10.30
C SER A 60 9.45 21.54 -8.86
N GLY A 61 10.06 20.49 -8.35
CA GLY A 61 9.77 19.90 -7.03
C GLY A 61 8.53 19.01 -7.00
N ARG A 62 7.85 18.74 -8.12
CA ARG A 62 6.70 17.84 -8.16
C ARG A 62 7.14 16.38 -8.12
N PHE A 63 6.41 15.54 -7.39
CA PHE A 63 6.72 14.12 -7.36
C PHE A 63 6.45 13.44 -8.71
N VAL A 64 7.39 12.56 -9.10
CA VAL A 64 7.31 11.78 -10.35
C VAL A 64 6.50 10.51 -10.09
N SER A 65 5.38 10.40 -10.77
CA SER A 65 4.35 9.41 -10.51
C SER A 65 4.42 8.23 -11.48
N LEU A 66 4.15 7.01 -10.97
CA LEU A 66 3.89 5.82 -11.80
C LEU A 66 2.73 6.04 -12.80
N ARG A 67 1.85 7.02 -12.55
CA ARG A 67 0.75 7.38 -13.45
C ARG A 67 1.24 8.03 -14.73
N GLU A 68 2.29 8.83 -14.65
CA GLU A 68 2.87 9.55 -15.80
C GLU A 68 4.08 8.81 -16.39
N LEU A 69 4.82 8.07 -15.57
CA LEU A 69 6.02 7.36 -15.98
C LEU A 69 5.96 5.88 -15.55
N PRO A 70 5.27 5.03 -16.33
CA PRO A 70 5.09 3.62 -16.00
C PRO A 70 6.39 2.83 -15.85
N ALA A 71 7.46 3.22 -16.57
CA ALA A 71 8.79 2.61 -16.49
C ALA A 71 9.39 2.59 -15.07
N LEU A 72 8.90 3.43 -14.15
CA LEU A 72 9.30 3.40 -12.73
C LEU A 72 9.08 2.04 -12.07
N ALA A 73 8.12 1.24 -12.54
CA ALA A 73 7.88 -0.11 -12.03
C ALA A 73 9.07 -1.06 -12.23
N ARG A 74 9.97 -0.75 -13.17
CA ARG A 74 11.16 -1.58 -13.47
C ARG A 74 12.33 -1.34 -12.51
N PHE A 75 12.31 -0.26 -11.72
CA PHE A 75 13.30 0.01 -10.70
C PHE A 75 12.96 -0.79 -9.45
N ARG A 76 13.85 -1.69 -9.03
CA ARG A 76 13.64 -2.64 -7.95
C ARG A 76 14.49 -2.29 -6.74
N PRO A 77 13.94 -1.55 -5.77
CA PRO A 77 14.66 -1.26 -4.54
C PRO A 77 14.75 -2.51 -3.66
N SER A 78 15.85 -2.62 -2.92
CA SER A 78 16.04 -3.53 -1.80
C SER A 78 16.67 -2.78 -0.62
N ILE A 79 16.48 -3.29 0.57
CA ILE A 79 17.03 -2.75 1.81
C ILE A 79 18.13 -3.71 2.24
N ILE A 80 19.35 -3.18 2.45
CA ILE A 80 20.54 -3.94 2.82
C ILE A 80 20.74 -3.84 4.33
N ASP A 81 21.14 -4.95 4.96
CA ASP A 81 21.53 -5.03 6.39
C ASP A 81 20.52 -4.39 7.35
N PHE A 82 19.24 -4.62 7.10
CA PHE A 82 18.17 -4.12 7.93
C PHE A 82 17.60 -5.22 8.83
N ASP A 83 17.65 -4.99 10.14
CA ASP A 83 16.88 -5.75 11.11
C ASP A 83 15.48 -5.15 11.22
N PRO A 84 14.42 -5.87 10.79
CA PRO A 84 13.05 -5.36 10.87
C PRO A 84 12.56 -5.12 12.31
N GLU A 85 13.27 -5.60 13.32
CA GLU A 85 12.99 -5.36 14.75
C GLU A 85 13.83 -4.20 15.33
N ALA A 86 14.87 -3.75 14.61
CA ALA A 86 15.61 -2.58 15.03
C ALA A 86 14.71 -1.34 14.95
N THR A 87 14.72 -0.56 16.02
CA THR A 87 14.01 0.72 16.06
C THR A 87 14.53 1.65 14.97
N ALA A 88 13.64 2.49 14.45
CA ALA A 88 13.84 3.33 13.26
C ALA A 88 14.94 4.42 13.36
N ASP A 89 15.83 4.35 14.33
CA ASP A 89 16.89 5.35 14.57
C ASP A 89 18.03 5.29 13.54
N ARG A 90 18.12 4.20 12.77
CA ARG A 90 19.10 4.04 11.71
C ARG A 90 18.41 3.88 10.37
N LEU A 91 18.66 4.79 9.44
CA LEU A 91 18.26 4.62 8.05
C LEU A 91 19.10 3.50 7.42
N PRO A 92 18.46 2.57 6.70
CA PRO A 92 19.15 1.45 6.07
C PRO A 92 19.85 1.90 4.79
N GLU A 93 20.84 1.16 4.37
CA GLU A 93 21.38 1.25 3.03
C GLU A 93 20.38 0.71 2.01
N ILE A 94 20.25 1.40 0.88
CA ILE A 94 19.31 1.07 -0.20
C ILE A 94 20.08 0.71 -1.46
N ARG A 95 19.75 -0.45 -2.02
CA ARG A 95 20.16 -0.83 -3.38
C ARG A 95 18.95 -0.72 -4.31
N ILE A 96 19.17 -0.21 -5.52
CA ILE A 96 18.16 -0.14 -6.56
C ILE A 96 18.72 -0.81 -7.81
N GLU A 97 18.02 -1.80 -8.30
CA GLU A 97 18.35 -2.50 -9.55
C GLU A 97 17.46 -1.98 -10.68
N HIS A 98 18.05 -1.77 -11.83
CA HIS A 98 17.36 -1.44 -13.07
C HIS A 98 18.12 -2.03 -14.26
N GLU A 99 17.51 -2.97 -14.97
CA GLU A 99 18.14 -3.75 -16.05
C GLU A 99 19.43 -4.42 -15.56
N GLU A 100 20.55 -4.21 -16.24
CA GLU A 100 21.86 -4.78 -15.89
C GLU A 100 22.69 -3.88 -14.95
N SER A 101 22.06 -2.84 -14.38
CA SER A 101 22.75 -1.86 -13.53
C SER A 101 22.15 -1.78 -12.14
N SER A 102 22.97 -1.44 -11.16
CA SER A 102 22.55 -1.18 -9.79
C SER A 102 23.14 0.11 -9.27
N PHE A 103 22.46 0.71 -8.29
CA PHE A 103 22.92 1.85 -7.54
C PHE A 103 22.66 1.61 -6.05
N GLU A 104 23.67 1.86 -5.23
CA GLU A 104 23.61 1.74 -3.79
C GLU A 104 23.86 3.10 -3.16
N PHE A 105 23.15 3.40 -2.08
CA PHE A 105 23.40 4.61 -1.31
C PHE A 105 23.05 4.43 0.16
N GLU A 106 23.84 5.05 1.01
CA GLU A 106 23.48 5.33 2.39
C GLU A 106 22.71 6.66 2.45
N PRO A 107 21.52 6.70 3.10
CA PRO A 107 20.76 7.93 3.21
C PRO A 107 21.55 9.03 3.92
N ARG A 108 21.52 10.23 3.36
CA ARG A 108 22.29 11.37 3.88
C ARG A 108 21.71 11.88 5.20
N ARG A 109 22.54 11.94 6.24
CA ARG A 109 22.13 12.52 7.54
C ARG A 109 22.01 14.05 7.47
N ASP A 110 22.86 14.68 6.68
CA ASP A 110 23.07 16.12 6.51
C ASP A 110 22.66 16.60 5.09
N GLY A 111 21.73 15.91 4.47
CA GLY A 111 21.21 16.29 3.15
C GLY A 111 20.48 17.64 3.17
N ASP A 112 20.56 18.38 2.07
CA ASP A 112 19.87 19.66 1.92
C ASP A 112 18.35 19.49 1.98
N SER A 113 17.68 20.36 2.71
CA SER A 113 16.22 20.43 2.70
C SER A 113 15.72 21.02 1.37
N ARG A 114 14.69 20.42 0.82
CA ARG A 114 14.00 20.90 -0.39
C ARG A 114 12.50 21.00 -0.16
N SER A 115 11.89 21.95 -0.85
CA SER A 115 10.42 21.97 -1.01
C SER A 115 10.02 20.99 -2.12
N ALA A 116 9.01 20.18 -1.85
CA ALA A 116 8.43 19.25 -2.80
C ALA A 116 6.91 19.34 -2.77
N VAL A 117 6.26 19.09 -3.91
CA VAL A 117 4.79 19.05 -4.01
C VAL A 117 4.34 17.63 -4.20
N LEU A 118 3.67 17.09 -3.18
CA LEU A 118 3.01 15.80 -3.23
C LEU A 118 1.49 16.01 -3.34
N TRP A 119 0.92 15.76 -4.52
CA TRP A 119 -0.46 16.10 -4.88
C TRP A 119 -0.69 17.64 -4.82
N LYS A 120 -1.39 18.10 -3.80
CA LYS A 120 -1.70 19.52 -3.58
C LYS A 120 -1.05 20.06 -2.29
N ALA A 121 -0.20 19.26 -1.66
CA ALA A 121 0.44 19.60 -0.39
C ALA A 121 1.92 19.89 -0.62
N ASP A 122 2.38 21.02 -0.08
CA ASP A 122 3.79 21.32 0.03
C ASP A 122 4.41 20.45 1.12
N ARG A 123 5.61 19.94 0.85
CA ARG A 123 6.34 19.03 1.72
C ARG A 123 7.77 19.52 1.88
N VAL A 124 8.33 19.31 3.07
CA VAL A 124 9.77 19.49 3.30
C VAL A 124 10.42 18.11 3.26
N VAL A 125 11.38 17.94 2.37
CA VAL A 125 12.07 16.66 2.13
C VAL A 125 13.58 16.86 2.13
N ILE A 126 14.33 15.78 2.33
CA ILE A 126 15.79 15.79 2.28
C ILE A 126 16.26 15.22 0.95
N ASP A 127 17.18 15.90 0.30
CA ASP A 127 17.80 15.47 -0.95
C ASP A 127 18.89 14.42 -0.69
N GLU A 128 18.81 13.28 -1.37
CA GLU A 128 19.80 12.20 -1.25
C GLU A 128 21.08 12.44 -2.10
N GLY A 129 21.16 13.57 -2.79
CA GLY A 129 22.37 14.07 -3.41
C GLY A 129 22.51 13.78 -4.90
N GLU A 130 23.64 14.26 -5.44
CA GLU A 130 23.87 14.31 -6.89
C GLU A 130 24.06 12.91 -7.51
N ALA A 131 24.71 11.99 -6.81
CA ALA A 131 24.92 10.63 -7.34
C ALA A 131 23.59 9.92 -7.66
N ALA A 132 22.61 10.01 -6.73
CA ALA A 132 21.28 9.47 -6.95
C ALA A 132 20.56 10.21 -8.10
N ALA A 133 20.66 11.54 -8.14
CA ALA A 133 20.03 12.35 -9.18
C ALA A 133 20.55 11.98 -10.58
N VAL A 134 21.86 11.90 -10.75
CA VAL A 134 22.51 11.53 -12.03
C VAL A 134 22.10 10.11 -12.44
N TRP A 135 22.12 9.16 -11.48
CA TRP A 135 21.81 7.77 -11.80
C TRP A 135 20.37 7.59 -12.28
N PHE A 136 19.39 8.19 -11.58
CA PHE A 136 17.99 8.12 -12.00
C PHE A 136 17.72 8.92 -13.27
N SER A 137 18.27 10.13 -13.38
CA SER A 137 18.01 11.01 -14.53
C SER A 137 18.48 10.38 -15.83
N SER A 138 19.65 9.71 -15.82
CA SER A 138 20.20 9.05 -17.01
C SER A 138 19.37 7.86 -17.49
N ARG A 139 18.62 7.21 -16.60
CA ARG A 139 17.79 6.03 -16.92
C ARG A 139 16.34 6.38 -17.25
N LEU A 140 15.90 7.54 -16.81
CA LEU A 140 14.55 8.04 -17.05
C LEU A 140 14.50 9.06 -18.20
N ASP A 141 15.68 9.38 -18.78
CA ASP A 141 15.85 10.43 -19.83
C ASP A 141 15.16 11.74 -19.46
N ARG A 142 15.21 12.09 -18.16
CA ARG A 142 14.67 13.35 -17.64
C ARG A 142 15.33 13.71 -16.31
N PRO A 143 15.52 15.01 -16.02
CA PRO A 143 16.04 15.45 -14.73
C PRO A 143 15.10 15.06 -13.59
N VAL A 144 15.64 14.33 -12.61
CA VAL A 144 14.93 13.98 -11.36
C VAL A 144 15.89 13.97 -10.19
N ARG A 145 15.33 14.09 -8.98
CA ARG A 145 16.09 13.96 -7.75
C ARG A 145 15.41 12.97 -6.82
N LEU A 146 16.20 12.13 -6.14
CA LEU A 146 15.71 11.27 -5.08
C LEU A 146 15.68 12.07 -3.77
N VAL A 147 14.51 12.09 -3.14
CA VAL A 147 14.30 12.82 -1.88
C VAL A 147 13.63 11.92 -0.85
N ARG A 148 13.85 12.23 0.43
CA ARG A 148 13.39 11.46 1.57
C ARG A 148 12.48 12.27 2.48
N HIS A 149 11.43 11.63 2.98
CA HIS A 149 10.61 12.14 4.07
C HIS A 149 11.41 12.18 5.38
N GLN A 150 11.29 13.29 6.10
CA GLN A 150 11.85 13.45 7.44
C GLN A 150 10.73 13.92 8.37
N PRO A 151 10.21 13.03 9.22
CA PRO A 151 9.03 13.32 10.06
C PRO A 151 9.18 14.53 10.97
N GLU A 152 10.40 14.80 11.45
CA GLU A 152 10.72 15.91 12.33
C GLU A 152 10.57 17.27 11.62
N LEU A 153 10.85 17.31 10.33
CA LEU A 153 10.71 18.51 9.48
C LEU A 153 9.33 18.63 8.86
N ASP A 154 8.65 17.52 8.70
CA ASP A 154 7.36 17.45 8.02
C ASP A 154 6.43 16.45 8.70
N PRO A 155 5.86 16.81 9.86
CA PRO A 155 4.94 15.96 10.62
C PRO A 155 3.54 15.93 9.97
N TRP A 156 3.47 15.53 8.70
CA TRP A 156 2.22 15.56 7.96
C TRP A 156 1.22 14.53 8.46
N THR A 157 0.01 14.98 8.77
CA THR A 157 -1.14 14.17 9.18
C THR A 157 -2.22 14.19 8.11
N GLN A 158 -2.95 13.09 8.00
CA GLN A 158 -4.11 13.02 7.12
C GLN A 158 -5.22 13.92 7.65
N SER A 159 -5.83 14.69 6.76
CA SER A 159 -6.95 15.58 7.07
C SER A 159 -8.32 14.90 6.94
N GLU A 160 -8.39 13.69 6.38
CA GLU A 160 -9.65 12.97 6.23
C GLU A 160 -10.14 12.49 7.61
N PRO A 161 -11.45 12.66 7.95
CA PRO A 161 -11.99 12.27 9.26
C PRO A 161 -11.72 10.81 9.62
N GLU A 162 -11.79 9.93 8.64
CA GLU A 162 -11.53 8.49 8.83
C GLU A 162 -10.06 8.18 9.16
N ALA A 163 -9.17 9.11 8.92
CA ALA A 163 -7.75 8.95 9.21
C ALA A 163 -7.39 9.20 10.68
N ASP A 164 -8.27 9.80 11.48
CA ASP A 164 -8.11 10.02 12.92
C ASP A 164 -6.73 10.65 13.26
N GLY A 165 -6.28 11.61 12.45
CA GLY A 165 -5.00 12.27 12.63
C GLY A 165 -3.78 11.37 12.33
N ALA A 166 -3.94 10.22 11.69
CA ALA A 166 -2.84 9.31 11.38
C ALA A 166 -1.79 10.00 10.51
N THR A 167 -0.53 9.74 10.83
CA THR A 167 0.62 10.18 10.04
C THR A 167 0.99 9.12 9.02
N THR A 168 1.45 9.55 7.86
CA THR A 168 2.02 8.67 6.85
C THR A 168 3.39 9.20 6.41
N GLY A 169 4.17 8.38 5.72
CA GLY A 169 5.29 8.87 4.94
C GLY A 169 4.82 9.57 3.66
N LEU A 170 5.42 9.26 2.54
CA LEU A 170 5.02 9.79 1.23
C LEU A 170 3.94 8.93 0.55
N SER A 171 3.15 8.16 1.31
CA SER A 171 2.01 7.39 0.79
C SER A 171 0.87 8.31 0.34
N ASP A 172 -0.09 7.77 -0.45
CA ASP A 172 -1.17 8.58 -1.03
C ASP A 172 -2.23 9.00 -0.02
N GLY A 173 -2.37 8.28 1.10
CA GLY A 173 -3.41 8.60 2.06
C GLY A 173 -3.27 7.90 3.41
N TYR A 174 -3.05 6.62 3.45
CA TYR A 174 -3.11 5.84 4.68
C TYR A 174 -1.83 5.03 4.89
N PRO A 175 -1.52 4.68 6.16
CA PRO A 175 -0.26 4.00 6.48
C PRO A 175 -0.20 2.55 5.96
N VAL A 176 -1.34 1.85 5.88
CA VAL A 176 -1.38 0.44 5.49
C VAL A 176 -2.52 0.18 4.52
N LEU A 177 -2.27 -0.64 3.51
CA LEU A 177 -3.28 -1.19 2.61
C LEU A 177 -3.39 -2.71 2.83
N VAL A 178 -4.58 -3.16 3.20
CA VAL A 178 -4.94 -4.58 3.36
C VAL A 178 -5.79 -5.03 2.18
N ALA A 179 -5.52 -6.22 1.63
CA ALA A 179 -6.35 -6.84 0.60
C ALA A 179 -6.36 -8.37 0.78
N THR A 180 -7.36 -9.06 0.22
CA THR A 180 -7.40 -10.51 0.18
C THR A 180 -7.25 -11.05 -1.23
N ARG A 181 -6.56 -12.18 -1.39
CA ARG A 181 -6.40 -12.86 -2.69
C ARG A 181 -7.72 -13.26 -3.28
N ALA A 182 -8.62 -13.79 -2.46
CA ALA A 182 -9.94 -14.23 -2.91
C ALA A 182 -10.75 -13.07 -3.51
N THR A 183 -10.74 -11.89 -2.88
CA THR A 183 -11.44 -10.72 -3.41
C THR A 183 -10.80 -10.21 -4.70
N ILE A 184 -9.47 -10.18 -4.78
CA ILE A 184 -8.77 -9.79 -6.01
C ILE A 184 -9.13 -10.76 -7.14
N ALA A 185 -9.03 -12.08 -6.91
CA ALA A 185 -9.33 -13.08 -7.90
C ALA A 185 -10.80 -13.04 -8.37
N ALA A 186 -11.72 -12.84 -7.43
CA ALA A 186 -13.14 -12.69 -7.75
C ALA A 186 -13.42 -11.41 -8.52
N ALA A 187 -12.79 -10.30 -8.20
CA ALA A 187 -13.08 -9.01 -8.81
C ALA A 187 -12.46 -8.82 -10.21
N VAL A 188 -11.25 -9.34 -10.46
CA VAL A 188 -10.48 -9.04 -11.69
C VAL A 188 -9.92 -10.29 -12.37
N GLY A 189 -10.25 -11.47 -11.85
CA GLY A 189 -9.77 -12.76 -12.34
C GLY A 189 -8.44 -13.22 -11.74
N PRO A 190 -8.22 -14.55 -11.69
CA PRO A 190 -7.07 -15.14 -10.97
C PRO A 190 -5.73 -14.93 -11.69
N LEU A 191 -5.73 -14.51 -12.95
CA LEU A 191 -4.50 -14.26 -13.73
C LEU A 191 -3.99 -12.82 -13.57
N MET A 192 -4.79 -11.93 -12.96
CA MET A 192 -4.37 -10.56 -12.70
C MET A 192 -3.34 -10.53 -11.57
N SER A 193 -2.17 -9.95 -11.83
CA SER A 193 -1.14 -9.80 -10.80
C SER A 193 -1.64 -8.97 -9.62
N GLU A 194 -1.68 -9.56 -8.43
CA GLU A 194 -2.03 -8.89 -7.17
C GLU A 194 -1.09 -7.73 -6.82
N ARG A 195 0.15 -7.76 -7.33
CA ARG A 195 1.16 -6.70 -7.16
C ARG A 195 0.75 -5.35 -7.73
N ARG A 196 -0.19 -5.33 -8.71
CA ARG A 196 -0.76 -4.09 -9.27
C ARG A 196 -1.46 -3.23 -8.21
N PHE A 197 -1.99 -3.86 -7.15
CA PHE A 197 -2.70 -3.18 -6.08
C PHE A 197 -1.77 -2.62 -4.99
N ARG A 198 -0.49 -3.06 -4.96
CA ARG A 198 0.53 -2.55 -4.05
C ARG A 198 0.10 -2.61 -2.58
N ALA A 199 -0.60 -3.70 -2.20
CA ALA A 199 -1.01 -3.94 -0.83
C ALA A 199 0.20 -4.15 0.09
N ASN A 200 0.12 -3.63 1.33
CA ASN A 200 1.13 -3.88 2.35
C ASN A 200 0.92 -5.26 3.00
N LEU A 201 -0.33 -5.66 3.18
CA LEU A 201 -0.70 -6.95 3.72
C LEU A 201 -1.69 -7.63 2.77
N LEU A 202 -1.27 -8.76 2.22
CA LEU A 202 -2.10 -9.60 1.39
C LEU A 202 -2.47 -10.85 2.19
N ILE A 203 -3.78 -11.10 2.30
CA ILE A 203 -4.33 -12.17 3.12
C ILE A 203 -4.89 -13.27 2.21
N ASP A 204 -4.62 -14.51 2.57
CA ASP A 204 -5.18 -15.70 1.94
C ASP A 204 -6.08 -16.47 2.93
N GLY A 205 -6.84 -17.46 2.44
CA GLY A 205 -7.70 -18.30 3.27
C GLY A 205 -9.00 -17.62 3.72
N ALA A 206 -9.29 -16.40 3.29
CA ALA A 206 -10.57 -15.73 3.50
C ALA A 206 -11.50 -15.93 2.29
N LEU A 207 -12.81 -15.80 2.51
CA LEU A 207 -13.79 -15.74 1.42
C LEU A 207 -13.68 -14.40 0.67
N ALA A 208 -14.05 -14.38 -0.60
CA ALA A 208 -14.10 -13.14 -1.37
C ALA A 208 -15.08 -12.13 -0.73
N GLY A 209 -14.62 -10.89 -0.56
CA GLY A 209 -15.37 -9.82 0.10
C GLY A 209 -15.39 -9.90 1.63
N ALA A 210 -14.68 -10.85 2.25
CA ALA A 210 -14.67 -10.98 3.70
C ALA A 210 -14.10 -9.72 4.39
N GLU A 211 -13.06 -9.12 3.82
CA GLU A 211 -12.42 -7.90 4.36
C GLU A 211 -13.37 -6.69 4.35
N ASP A 212 -14.45 -6.70 3.58
CA ASP A 212 -15.42 -5.62 3.56
C ASP A 212 -16.23 -5.55 4.86
N ARG A 213 -16.24 -6.63 5.63
CA ARG A 213 -16.90 -6.72 6.94
C ARG A 213 -15.94 -6.61 8.13
N TRP A 214 -14.63 -6.62 7.90
CA TRP A 214 -13.67 -6.47 8.98
C TRP A 214 -13.57 -5.01 9.41
N GLN A 215 -13.64 -4.77 10.71
CA GLN A 215 -13.40 -3.45 11.27
C GLN A 215 -12.05 -3.41 11.97
N ARG A 216 -11.76 -4.38 12.82
CA ARG A 216 -10.45 -4.52 13.48
C ARG A 216 -9.94 -5.93 13.34
N LEU A 217 -8.63 -6.03 13.12
CA LEU A 217 -7.94 -7.31 13.04
C LEU A 217 -6.60 -7.26 13.77
N ARG A 218 -6.09 -8.44 14.15
CA ARG A 218 -4.78 -8.62 14.76
C ARG A 218 -3.97 -9.64 13.98
N ILE A 219 -2.67 -9.37 13.84
CA ILE A 219 -1.68 -10.27 13.24
C ILE A 219 -0.47 -10.26 14.16
N GLY A 220 -0.26 -11.33 14.95
CA GLY A 220 0.69 -11.27 16.06
C GLY A 220 0.35 -10.14 17.03
N ASP A 221 1.29 -9.21 17.24
CA ASP A 221 1.06 -8.03 18.10
C ASP A 221 0.48 -6.82 17.33
N LEU A 222 0.55 -6.83 16.00
CA LEU A 222 0.03 -5.75 15.17
C LEU A 222 -1.50 -5.72 15.20
N GLU A 223 -2.09 -4.60 15.68
CA GLU A 223 -3.52 -4.36 15.55
C GLU A 223 -3.80 -3.28 14.51
N LEU A 224 -4.77 -3.57 13.66
CA LEU A 224 -5.17 -2.73 12.55
C LEU A 224 -6.66 -2.43 12.58
N GLU A 225 -7.02 -1.21 12.17
CA GLU A 225 -8.41 -0.82 11.93
C GLU A 225 -8.60 -0.46 10.45
N LEU A 226 -9.51 -1.18 9.79
CA LEU A 226 -9.87 -0.93 8.40
C LEU A 226 -10.88 0.22 8.38
N VAL A 227 -10.52 1.36 7.80
CA VAL A 227 -11.32 2.59 7.94
C VAL A 227 -12.03 3.00 6.65
N LYS A 228 -11.45 2.70 5.49
CA LYS A 228 -11.97 3.20 4.22
C LYS A 228 -11.61 2.28 3.05
N PRO A 229 -12.56 1.93 2.14
CA PRO A 229 -12.21 1.25 0.90
C PRO A 229 -11.17 2.03 0.11
N CYS A 230 -10.19 1.33 -0.46
CA CYS A 230 -9.13 1.99 -1.22
C CYS A 230 -9.56 2.22 -2.67
N VAL A 231 -9.83 3.48 -3.01
CA VAL A 231 -10.14 3.88 -4.39
C VAL A 231 -8.90 3.68 -5.27
N ARG A 232 -9.12 3.04 -6.41
CA ARG A 232 -8.03 2.70 -7.33
C ARG A 232 -7.92 3.72 -8.45
N CYS A 233 -6.70 3.92 -8.92
CA CYS A 233 -6.37 4.86 -9.98
C CYS A 233 -5.61 4.17 -11.11
N VAL A 234 -5.34 4.91 -12.17
CA VAL A 234 -4.64 4.41 -13.37
C VAL A 234 -3.26 3.79 -13.10
N ALA A 235 -2.64 4.02 -11.94
CA ALA A 235 -1.39 3.34 -11.58
C ALA A 235 -1.54 1.81 -11.54
N THR A 236 -2.73 1.28 -11.24
CA THR A 236 -2.99 -0.17 -11.24
C THR A 236 -2.98 -0.80 -12.64
N THR A 237 -3.10 0.00 -13.70
CA THR A 237 -3.03 -0.49 -15.08
C THR A 237 -1.60 -0.74 -15.55
N VAL A 238 -0.60 -0.26 -14.80
CA VAL A 238 0.82 -0.52 -15.10
C VAL A 238 1.16 -1.95 -14.70
N ASP A 239 1.79 -2.67 -15.61
CA ASP A 239 2.30 -4.00 -15.30
C ASP A 239 3.53 -3.88 -14.37
N PRO A 240 3.53 -4.54 -13.19
CA PRO A 240 4.60 -4.39 -12.22
C PRO A 240 5.92 -5.05 -12.62
N GLU A 241 5.91 -5.93 -13.64
CA GLU A 241 7.13 -6.61 -14.12
C GLU A 241 7.74 -5.87 -15.30
N THR A 242 6.92 -5.46 -16.27
CA THR A 242 7.40 -4.84 -17.50
C THR A 242 7.45 -3.32 -17.43
N GLY A 243 6.71 -2.71 -16.52
CA GLY A 243 6.53 -1.25 -16.46
C GLY A 243 5.72 -0.72 -17.65
N GLU A 244 4.94 -1.55 -18.31
CA GLU A 244 4.11 -1.16 -19.43
C GLU A 244 2.65 -0.95 -19.00
N ARG A 245 1.97 -0.08 -19.69
CA ARG A 245 0.52 0.09 -19.55
C ARG A 245 -0.16 -0.50 -20.76
N SER A 246 -0.80 -1.66 -20.59
CA SER A 246 -1.57 -2.32 -21.63
C SER A 246 -3.08 -2.17 -21.36
N GLY A 247 -3.68 -1.11 -21.90
CA GLY A 247 -5.12 -0.88 -21.78
C GLY A 247 -5.56 -0.29 -20.43
N THR A 248 -6.81 -0.59 -20.05
CA THR A 248 -7.51 0.00 -18.89
C THR A 248 -7.70 -0.98 -17.73
N GLU A 249 -7.30 -2.25 -17.89
CA GLU A 249 -7.39 -3.25 -16.83
C GLU A 249 -6.33 -3.02 -15.72
N PRO A 250 -6.67 -3.28 -14.46
CA PRO A 250 -7.92 -3.83 -13.91
C PRO A 250 -9.03 -2.79 -13.65
N LEU A 251 -8.80 -1.49 -13.94
CA LEU A 251 -9.76 -0.44 -13.58
C LEU A 251 -11.11 -0.58 -14.28
N SER A 252 -11.12 -0.98 -15.55
CA SER A 252 -12.38 -1.16 -16.32
C SER A 252 -13.21 -2.30 -15.74
N THR A 253 -12.60 -3.38 -15.30
CA THR A 253 -13.31 -4.46 -14.63
C THR A 253 -13.77 -4.03 -13.23
N LEU A 254 -12.92 -3.41 -12.41
CA LEU A 254 -13.33 -2.90 -11.09
C LEU A 254 -14.47 -1.87 -11.16
N ALA A 255 -14.54 -1.07 -12.23
CA ALA A 255 -15.65 -0.12 -12.45
C ALA A 255 -17.00 -0.82 -12.72
N ARG A 256 -16.99 -2.12 -12.95
CA ARG A 256 -18.21 -2.95 -13.08
C ARG A 256 -18.45 -3.82 -11.85
N THR A 257 -17.38 -4.33 -11.24
CA THR A 257 -17.46 -5.39 -10.22
C THR A 257 -17.36 -4.90 -8.79
N ARG A 258 -16.69 -3.76 -8.53
CA ARG A 258 -16.49 -3.25 -7.16
C ARG A 258 -16.47 -1.73 -7.13
N LEU A 259 -17.60 -1.13 -6.77
CA LEU A 259 -17.76 0.31 -6.65
C LEU A 259 -18.05 0.74 -5.21
N TRP A 260 -17.45 1.81 -4.79
CA TRP A 260 -17.77 2.54 -3.58
C TRP A 260 -17.90 4.03 -3.92
N ASN A 261 -19.07 4.61 -3.64
CA ASN A 261 -19.43 5.98 -4.03
C ASN A 261 -19.13 6.26 -5.53
N GLY A 262 -19.48 5.30 -6.42
CA GLY A 262 -19.28 5.40 -7.87
C GLY A 262 -17.81 5.30 -8.32
N ARG A 263 -16.89 4.92 -7.44
CA ARG A 263 -15.45 4.82 -7.74
C ARG A 263 -14.95 3.38 -7.59
N PRO A 264 -14.10 2.89 -8.50
CA PRO A 264 -13.55 1.54 -8.41
C PRO A 264 -12.66 1.40 -7.16
N VAL A 265 -12.88 0.32 -6.39
CA VAL A 265 -12.14 0.04 -5.15
C VAL A 265 -11.54 -1.36 -5.13
N MET A 266 -10.40 -1.50 -4.45
CA MET A 266 -9.79 -2.78 -4.12
C MET A 266 -8.92 -2.63 -2.88
N GLY A 267 -9.18 -3.48 -1.89
CA GLY A 267 -8.53 -3.45 -0.59
C GLY A 267 -9.01 -2.29 0.30
N TRP A 268 -8.49 -2.26 1.50
CA TRP A 268 -8.90 -1.34 2.57
C TRP A 268 -7.73 -0.51 3.08
N ASN A 269 -7.91 0.78 3.13
CA ASN A 269 -7.05 1.71 3.86
C ASN A 269 -7.22 1.47 5.36
N THR A 270 -6.10 1.40 6.06
CA THR A 270 -6.04 0.84 7.41
C THR A 270 -5.12 1.67 8.28
N LEU A 271 -5.52 1.85 9.54
CA LEU A 271 -4.73 2.52 10.58
C LEU A 271 -4.06 1.49 11.48
N VAL A 272 -2.85 1.79 11.96
CA VAL A 272 -2.17 1.01 12.98
C VAL A 272 -2.66 1.45 14.35
N ARG A 273 -3.30 0.55 15.09
CA ARG A 273 -3.79 0.80 16.46
C ARG A 273 -2.82 0.28 17.51
N ASN A 274 -2.12 -0.83 17.21
CA ASN A 274 -0.99 -1.28 18.00
C ASN A 274 0.16 -1.69 17.06
N PRO A 275 1.35 -1.12 17.20
CA PRO A 275 2.53 -1.50 16.41
C PRO A 275 2.97 -2.94 16.69
N GLY A 276 3.56 -3.59 15.69
CA GLY A 276 4.06 -4.96 15.86
C GLY A 276 4.80 -5.50 14.65
N SER A 277 5.55 -6.57 14.87
CA SER A 277 6.14 -7.38 13.80
C SER A 277 5.16 -8.41 13.30
N VAL A 278 5.11 -8.62 11.98
CA VAL A 278 4.33 -9.68 11.35
C VAL A 278 5.21 -10.55 10.47
N LYS A 279 4.81 -11.79 10.30
CA LYS A 279 5.50 -12.79 9.50
C LYS A 279 4.53 -13.48 8.55
N VAL A 280 4.98 -13.74 7.33
CA VAL A 280 4.23 -14.55 6.35
C VAL A 280 3.85 -15.90 6.98
N GLY A 281 2.56 -16.23 6.92
CA GLY A 281 1.95 -17.40 7.55
C GLY A 281 1.25 -17.10 8.88
N ASP A 282 1.44 -15.92 9.47
CA ASP A 282 0.74 -15.55 10.71
C ASP A 282 -0.77 -15.57 10.49
N ARG A 283 -1.48 -16.05 11.52
CA ARG A 283 -2.94 -16.09 11.54
C ARG A 283 -3.51 -14.68 11.66
N ILE A 284 -4.62 -14.43 10.96
CA ILE A 284 -5.40 -13.21 11.09
C ILE A 284 -6.53 -13.46 12.09
N GLU A 285 -6.54 -12.71 13.16
CA GLU A 285 -7.64 -12.71 14.13
C GLU A 285 -8.55 -11.53 13.86
N ILE A 286 -9.83 -11.77 13.60
CA ILE A 286 -10.83 -10.73 13.41
C ILE A 286 -11.38 -10.34 14.78
N LEU A 287 -10.99 -9.15 15.25
CA LEU A 287 -11.37 -8.64 16.57
C LEU A 287 -12.75 -8.01 16.56
N GLU A 288 -13.10 -7.34 15.46
CA GLU A 288 -14.34 -6.61 15.31
C GLU A 288 -14.81 -6.59 13.86
N THR A 289 -16.13 -6.73 13.68
CA THR A 289 -16.76 -6.66 12.36
C THR A 289 -17.71 -5.48 12.29
N ARG A 290 -17.90 -4.95 11.07
CA ARG A 290 -18.89 -3.94 10.75
C ARG A 290 -20.10 -4.55 10.03
N PRO A 291 -21.26 -3.85 10.01
CA PRO A 291 -22.34 -4.16 9.11
C PRO A 291 -21.85 -4.13 7.64
N THR A 292 -22.68 -4.61 6.72
CA THR A 292 -22.39 -4.54 5.29
C THR A 292 -21.97 -3.14 4.86
N THR A 293 -20.95 -3.05 4.02
CA THR A 293 -20.48 -1.79 3.46
C THR A 293 -21.29 -1.44 2.21
N ASP A 294 -21.32 -0.15 1.84
CA ASP A 294 -21.92 0.35 0.59
C ASP A 294 -21.06 0.02 -0.65
N ILE A 295 -20.20 -1.00 -0.59
CA ILE A 295 -19.50 -1.49 -1.77
C ILE A 295 -20.48 -2.29 -2.60
N VAL A 296 -20.81 -1.76 -3.76
CA VAL A 296 -21.62 -2.47 -4.75
C VAL A 296 -20.73 -3.51 -5.43
N THR A 297 -21.08 -4.77 -5.27
CA THR A 297 -20.46 -5.89 -5.99
C THR A 297 -21.49 -6.47 -6.94
N GLU A 298 -21.20 -6.51 -8.24
CA GLU A 298 -22.01 -7.34 -9.15
C GLU A 298 -21.55 -8.79 -9.00
N PRO A 299 -22.49 -9.76 -8.92
CA PRO A 299 -22.12 -11.17 -8.94
C PRO A 299 -21.47 -11.51 -10.28
N PHE A 300 -20.42 -12.31 -10.24
CA PHE A 300 -19.71 -12.84 -11.42
C PHE A 300 -20.50 -13.90 -12.12
#